data_0e2ee50a31590c15f1bfac4456268254
#
_entry.id   0e2ee50a31590c15f1bfac4456268254
#
_cell.length_a   1.000
_cell.length_b   1.000
_cell.length_c   1.000
_cell.angle_alpha   90.00
_cell.angle_beta   90.00
_cell.angle_gamma   90.00
#
_symmetry.space_group_name_H-M   'P 1'
#
loop_
_entity.id
_entity.type
_entity.pdbx_description
1 polymer ?
#
loop_
_entity_poly.entity_id
_entity_poly.type
_entity_poly.pdbx_seq_one_letter_code
_entity_poly.pdbx_strand_id
1 'polypeptide(L)'
;MGLKALVITPTTGAPELVDAIKSVSTQTYTDVDHLIVCDGEKFKEQTDYIVNKVCEGSGAQVCYLPYNTGGNGFYGHRIMAAFSHLVNHDVVLFLDQDNWFEPTHVETLVNEIKMFNLDWAYSLRKIYDKDKTYICDDNCESLGRWPVWVNDDAFLIDSSSYCFKTEFIRKVGHTWDWGWGADRRFYTMVKDKLKHQNYTSTGKHTLCYRLGGNEGSVTGDFFVEGNKKITEKYKGKLPWVGGR
;
A
#
# COMPACT_ATOMS: atom_id res chain seq x y z
N MET A 1 -11.66 -20.32 10.99
CA MET A 1 -11.71 -19.88 9.58
C MET A 1 -10.67 -18.79 9.39
N GLY A 2 -10.08 -18.69 8.19
CA GLY A 2 -9.22 -17.57 7.81
C GLY A 2 -10.03 -16.27 7.72
N LEU A 3 -9.37 -15.11 7.68
CA LEU A 3 -10.02 -13.85 7.33
C LEU A 3 -9.99 -13.72 5.80
N LYS A 4 -11.13 -13.47 5.18
CA LYS A 4 -11.17 -13.23 3.74
C LYS A 4 -10.62 -11.83 3.42
N ALA A 5 -9.59 -11.77 2.56
CA ALA A 5 -8.91 -10.53 2.21
C ALA A 5 -9.36 -10.01 0.84
N LEU A 6 -9.43 -8.69 0.67
CA LEU A 6 -9.55 -8.04 -0.62
C LEU A 6 -8.38 -7.09 -0.83
N VAL A 7 -7.69 -7.23 -1.96
CA VAL A 7 -6.75 -6.24 -2.46
C VAL A 7 -7.45 -5.36 -3.49
N ILE A 8 -7.33 -4.04 -3.34
CA ILE A 8 -7.91 -3.06 -4.27
C ILE A 8 -6.78 -2.30 -4.95
N THR A 9 -6.75 -2.33 -6.28
CA THR A 9 -5.75 -1.61 -7.09
C THR A 9 -6.43 -0.58 -7.98
N PRO A 10 -6.38 0.72 -7.63
CA PRO A 10 -6.74 1.79 -8.56
C PRO A 10 -5.80 1.80 -9.76
N THR A 11 -6.33 1.99 -10.97
CA THR A 11 -5.49 1.99 -12.17
C THR A 11 -5.97 2.96 -13.25
N THR A 12 -5.01 3.49 -13.99
CA THR A 12 -5.20 4.19 -15.26
C THR A 12 -4.67 3.36 -16.44
N GLY A 13 -4.55 2.03 -16.26
CA GLY A 13 -4.09 1.11 -17.30
C GLY A 13 -2.58 1.18 -17.58
N ALA A 14 -1.77 1.62 -16.59
CA ALA A 14 -0.32 1.66 -16.73
C ALA A 14 0.27 0.25 -16.90
N PRO A 15 1.35 0.09 -17.69
CA PRO A 15 1.98 -1.23 -17.91
C PRO A 15 2.41 -1.95 -16.64
N GLU A 16 2.78 -1.20 -15.62
CA GLU A 16 3.21 -1.68 -14.30
C GLU A 16 2.12 -2.47 -13.57
N LEU A 17 0.85 -2.26 -13.92
CA LEU A 17 -0.29 -3.02 -13.38
C LEU A 17 -0.10 -4.54 -13.50
N VAL A 18 0.66 -5.00 -14.48
CA VAL A 18 1.03 -6.41 -14.64
C VAL A 18 1.72 -6.96 -13.39
N ASP A 19 2.63 -6.19 -12.81
CA ASP A 19 3.39 -6.60 -11.63
C ASP A 19 2.48 -6.64 -10.38
N ALA A 20 1.62 -5.64 -10.22
CA ALA A 20 0.62 -5.60 -9.15
C ALA A 20 -0.29 -6.84 -9.20
N ILE A 21 -0.88 -7.15 -10.37
CA ILE A 21 -1.78 -8.30 -10.54
C ILE A 21 -1.07 -9.62 -10.24
N LYS A 22 0.11 -9.83 -10.83
CA LYS A 22 0.89 -11.06 -10.62
C LYS A 22 1.28 -11.25 -9.17
N SER A 23 1.64 -10.18 -8.47
CA SER A 23 2.03 -10.24 -7.07
C SER A 23 0.89 -10.67 -6.15
N VAL A 24 -0.36 -10.27 -6.46
CA VAL A 24 -1.52 -10.71 -5.68
C VAL A 24 -1.90 -12.16 -6.01
N SER A 25 -1.87 -12.55 -7.29
CA SER A 25 -2.21 -13.92 -7.70
C SER A 25 -1.23 -14.98 -7.22
N THR A 26 -0.02 -14.58 -6.79
CA THR A 26 1.03 -15.49 -6.28
C THR A 26 1.24 -15.40 -4.78
N GLN A 27 0.31 -14.78 -4.05
CA GLN A 27 0.39 -14.72 -2.59
C GLN A 27 0.29 -16.12 -1.95
N THR A 28 1.04 -16.35 -0.87
CA THR A 28 0.94 -17.57 -0.06
C THR A 28 -0.40 -17.67 0.68
N TYR A 29 -1.04 -16.52 0.94
CA TYR A 29 -2.39 -16.45 1.50
C TYR A 29 -3.44 -16.68 0.40
N THR A 30 -4.15 -17.79 0.47
CA THR A 30 -5.04 -18.24 -0.62
C THR A 30 -6.46 -17.66 -0.56
N ASP A 31 -6.91 -17.16 0.59
CA ASP A 31 -8.25 -16.57 0.76
C ASP A 31 -8.19 -15.06 0.49
N VAL A 32 -7.75 -14.71 -0.72
CA VAL A 32 -7.57 -13.33 -1.19
C VAL A 32 -8.21 -13.13 -2.56
N ASP A 33 -9.07 -12.12 -2.66
CA ASP A 33 -9.61 -11.62 -3.92
C ASP A 33 -8.85 -10.35 -4.35
N HIS A 34 -8.79 -10.10 -5.65
CA HIS A 34 -8.19 -8.89 -6.22
C HIS A 34 -9.18 -8.11 -7.05
N LEU A 35 -9.44 -6.86 -6.67
CA LEU A 35 -10.29 -5.94 -7.42
C LEU A 35 -9.44 -4.83 -8.04
N ILE A 36 -9.43 -4.79 -9.36
CA ILE A 36 -8.86 -3.69 -10.15
C ILE A 36 -9.96 -2.65 -10.35
N VAL A 37 -9.70 -1.40 -10.00
CA VAL A 37 -10.63 -0.29 -10.23
C VAL A 37 -10.06 0.62 -11.31
N CYS A 38 -10.58 0.49 -12.53
CA CYS A 38 -10.21 1.32 -13.67
C CYS A 38 -10.80 2.73 -13.51
N ASP A 39 -9.94 3.72 -13.37
CA ASP A 39 -10.32 5.10 -13.04
C ASP A 39 -10.64 5.94 -14.29
N GLY A 40 -11.65 5.53 -14.99
CA GLY A 40 -12.21 6.25 -16.14
C GLY A 40 -12.29 5.41 -17.43
N GLU A 41 -13.38 5.59 -18.15
CA GLU A 41 -13.70 4.86 -19.40
C GLU A 41 -12.55 4.91 -20.43
N LYS A 42 -11.84 6.02 -20.51
CA LYS A 42 -10.70 6.18 -21.45
C LYS A 42 -9.54 5.21 -21.23
N PHE A 43 -9.46 4.59 -20.04
CA PHE A 43 -8.41 3.64 -19.70
C PHE A 43 -8.86 2.17 -19.80
N LYS A 44 -10.13 1.96 -20.15
CA LYS A 44 -10.76 0.64 -20.17
C LYS A 44 -10.05 -0.34 -21.09
N GLU A 45 -9.83 0.04 -22.33
CA GLU A 45 -9.23 -0.84 -23.34
C GLU A 45 -7.86 -1.37 -22.90
N GLN A 46 -7.00 -0.48 -22.38
CA GLN A 46 -5.67 -0.86 -21.91
C GLN A 46 -5.75 -1.73 -20.66
N THR A 47 -6.67 -1.41 -19.73
CA THR A 47 -6.88 -2.22 -18.53
C THR A 47 -7.39 -3.62 -18.89
N ASP A 48 -8.35 -3.73 -19.81
CA ASP A 48 -8.87 -5.00 -20.31
C ASP A 48 -7.77 -5.84 -20.96
N TYR A 49 -6.91 -5.22 -21.77
CA TYR A 49 -5.79 -5.91 -22.38
C TYR A 49 -4.85 -6.51 -21.33
N ILE A 50 -4.49 -5.73 -20.31
CA ILE A 50 -3.60 -6.20 -19.24
C ILE A 50 -4.25 -7.34 -18.45
N VAL A 51 -5.48 -7.16 -17.99
CA VAL A 51 -6.13 -8.15 -17.11
C VAL A 51 -6.47 -9.44 -17.88
N ASN A 52 -7.07 -9.33 -19.05
CA ASN A 52 -7.64 -10.48 -19.75
C ASN A 52 -6.67 -11.17 -20.71
N LYS A 53 -5.55 -10.53 -21.09
CA LYS A 53 -4.57 -11.09 -22.03
C LYS A 53 -3.21 -11.31 -21.37
N VAL A 54 -2.68 -10.30 -20.68
CA VAL A 54 -1.33 -10.40 -20.07
C VAL A 54 -1.37 -11.14 -18.75
N CYS A 55 -2.44 -10.99 -17.99
CA CYS A 55 -2.65 -11.61 -16.67
C CYS A 55 -3.83 -12.60 -16.66
N GLU A 56 -4.09 -13.26 -17.81
CA GLU A 56 -5.13 -14.29 -17.92
C GLU A 56 -4.94 -15.36 -16.83
N GLY A 57 -6.05 -15.76 -16.17
CA GLY A 57 -6.02 -16.73 -15.09
C GLY A 57 -5.58 -16.20 -13.72
N SER A 58 -5.28 -14.91 -13.58
CA SER A 58 -4.92 -14.31 -12.27
C SER A 58 -6.06 -14.29 -11.26
N GLY A 59 -7.32 -14.41 -11.69
CA GLY A 59 -8.51 -14.28 -10.86
C GLY A 59 -8.89 -12.83 -10.52
N ALA A 60 -8.15 -11.83 -11.03
CA ALA A 60 -8.46 -10.43 -10.81
C ALA A 60 -9.80 -10.02 -11.45
N GLN A 61 -10.62 -9.31 -10.69
CA GLN A 61 -11.89 -8.74 -11.16
C GLN A 61 -11.71 -7.25 -11.48
N VAL A 62 -12.50 -6.71 -12.42
CA VAL A 62 -12.40 -5.30 -12.80
C VAL A 62 -13.70 -4.56 -12.57
N CYS A 63 -13.60 -3.40 -11.94
CA CYS A 63 -14.66 -2.40 -11.85
C CYS A 63 -14.25 -1.18 -12.69
N TYR A 64 -15.15 -0.68 -13.55
CA TYR A 64 -14.88 0.49 -14.39
C TYR A 64 -15.65 1.69 -13.88
N LEU A 65 -14.93 2.79 -13.62
CA LEU A 65 -15.55 4.07 -13.32
C LEU A 65 -15.78 4.85 -14.63
N PRO A 66 -16.89 5.56 -14.76
CA PRO A 66 -17.18 6.34 -15.97
C PRO A 66 -16.26 7.57 -16.13
N TYR A 67 -15.72 8.07 -14.99
CA TYR A 67 -14.89 9.27 -14.96
C TYR A 67 -13.55 9.00 -14.28
N ASN A 68 -12.52 9.77 -14.67
CA ASN A 68 -11.25 9.78 -13.95
C ASN A 68 -11.39 10.61 -12.66
N THR A 69 -11.46 9.90 -11.52
CA THR A 69 -11.62 10.51 -10.19
C THR A 69 -10.28 10.98 -9.61
N GLY A 70 -9.18 10.36 -10.02
CA GLY A 70 -7.81 10.69 -9.60
C GLY A 70 -7.18 11.86 -10.33
N GLY A 71 -7.85 12.41 -11.36
CA GLY A 71 -7.42 13.61 -12.07
C GLY A 71 -7.16 14.78 -11.13
N ASN A 72 -6.29 15.72 -11.57
CA ASN A 72 -5.93 16.92 -10.80
C ASN A 72 -5.21 16.60 -9.46
N GLY A 73 -4.40 15.55 -9.43
CA GLY A 73 -3.55 15.21 -8.28
C GLY A 73 -4.24 14.46 -7.15
N PHE A 74 -5.39 13.82 -7.41
CA PHE A 74 -6.03 12.93 -6.43
C PHE A 74 -5.56 11.47 -6.53
N TYR A 75 -4.87 11.11 -7.60
CA TYR A 75 -4.33 9.75 -7.79
C TYR A 75 -5.40 8.65 -7.57
N GLY A 76 -5.06 7.55 -6.89
CA GLY A 76 -6.01 6.49 -6.50
C GLY A 76 -6.80 6.75 -5.21
N HIS A 77 -6.56 7.87 -4.53
CA HIS A 77 -7.04 8.07 -3.16
C HIS A 77 -8.57 8.16 -3.05
N ARG A 78 -9.25 8.75 -4.03
CA ARG A 78 -10.72 8.78 -4.05
C ARG A 78 -11.35 7.41 -4.23
N ILE A 79 -10.68 6.54 -4.97
CA ILE A 79 -11.09 5.14 -5.10
C ILE A 79 -10.89 4.43 -3.76
N MET A 80 -9.75 4.61 -3.09
CA MET A 80 -9.51 4.06 -1.76
C MET A 80 -10.59 4.52 -0.76
N ALA A 81 -10.93 5.83 -0.76
CA ALA A 81 -11.98 6.37 0.07
C ALA A 81 -13.35 5.72 -0.19
N ALA A 82 -13.79 5.68 -1.46
CA ALA A 82 -15.09 5.16 -1.85
C ALA A 82 -15.21 3.65 -1.59
N PHE A 83 -14.23 2.89 -2.03
CA PHE A 83 -14.26 1.43 -1.91
C PHE A 83 -14.08 0.95 -0.46
N SER A 84 -13.51 1.74 0.44
CA SER A 84 -13.53 1.45 1.88
C SER A 84 -14.94 1.17 2.42
N HIS A 85 -15.97 1.76 1.81
CA HIS A 85 -17.38 1.56 2.22
C HIS A 85 -18.07 0.41 1.48
N LEU A 86 -17.52 -0.05 0.35
CA LEU A 86 -18.15 -1.07 -0.50
C LEU A 86 -17.61 -2.49 -0.24
N VAL A 87 -16.58 -2.64 0.58
CA VAL A 87 -15.95 -3.93 0.89
C VAL A 87 -16.83 -4.76 1.82
N ASN A 88 -16.97 -6.07 1.51
CA ASN A 88 -17.66 -7.07 2.35
C ASN A 88 -16.73 -8.20 2.81
N HIS A 89 -15.43 -8.12 2.54
CA HIS A 89 -14.39 -9.02 3.05
C HIS A 89 -14.09 -8.67 4.51
N ASP A 90 -13.39 -9.56 5.22
CA ASP A 90 -13.01 -9.32 6.62
C ASP A 90 -11.92 -8.26 6.74
N VAL A 91 -10.98 -8.27 5.79
CA VAL A 91 -9.89 -7.29 5.72
C VAL A 91 -9.70 -6.76 4.29
N VAL A 92 -9.18 -5.53 4.20
CA VAL A 92 -8.89 -4.86 2.94
C VAL A 92 -7.47 -4.31 2.92
N LEU A 93 -6.80 -4.46 1.77
CA LEU A 93 -5.51 -3.88 1.44
C LEU A 93 -5.66 -2.99 0.21
N PHE A 94 -4.82 -1.98 0.10
CA PHE A 94 -4.67 -1.20 -1.12
C PHE A 94 -3.31 -1.52 -1.76
N LEU A 95 -3.26 -1.46 -3.08
CA LEU A 95 -2.02 -1.64 -3.84
C LEU A 95 -2.02 -0.66 -5.02
N ASP A 96 -1.06 0.23 -5.05
CA ASP A 96 -0.89 1.12 -6.20
C ASP A 96 -0.46 0.34 -7.43
N GLN A 97 -0.91 0.76 -8.62
CA GLN A 97 -0.73 0.01 -9.86
C GLN A 97 0.73 -0.23 -10.26
N ASP A 98 1.65 0.57 -9.75
CA ASP A 98 3.10 0.54 -10.05
C ASP A 98 3.94 -0.17 -8.99
N ASN A 99 3.33 -0.59 -7.89
CA ASN A 99 3.95 -1.35 -6.81
C ASN A 99 3.58 -2.84 -6.91
N TRP A 100 4.24 -3.66 -6.09
CA TRP A 100 3.89 -5.09 -5.99
C TRP A 100 4.19 -5.63 -4.60
N PHE A 101 3.62 -6.78 -4.27
CA PHE A 101 3.82 -7.46 -2.99
C PHE A 101 4.86 -8.58 -3.08
N GLU A 102 5.64 -8.79 -2.03
CA GLU A 102 6.34 -10.05 -1.80
C GLU A 102 5.34 -11.19 -1.57
N PRO A 103 5.68 -12.45 -1.86
CA PRO A 103 4.73 -13.56 -1.78
C PRO A 103 4.04 -13.74 -0.42
N THR A 104 4.65 -13.32 0.66
CA THR A 104 4.12 -13.49 2.04
C THR A 104 3.47 -12.22 2.60
N HIS A 105 3.26 -11.18 1.78
CA HIS A 105 2.77 -9.88 2.26
C HIS A 105 1.40 -9.98 2.93
N VAL A 106 0.41 -10.52 2.21
CA VAL A 106 -0.97 -10.64 2.73
C VAL A 106 -1.00 -11.55 3.95
N GLU A 107 -0.35 -12.72 3.87
CA GLU A 107 -0.28 -13.68 4.98
C GLU A 107 0.30 -13.05 6.25
N THR A 108 1.39 -12.31 6.11
CA THR A 108 2.07 -11.69 7.25
C THR A 108 1.16 -10.67 7.94
N LEU A 109 0.49 -9.81 7.17
CA LEU A 109 -0.40 -8.78 7.71
C LEU A 109 -1.67 -9.35 8.33
N VAL A 110 -2.30 -10.32 7.66
CA VAL A 110 -3.51 -10.99 8.16
C VAL A 110 -3.24 -11.74 9.46
N ASN A 111 -2.08 -12.42 9.54
CA ASN A 111 -1.69 -13.14 10.75
C ASN A 111 -1.47 -12.21 11.94
N GLU A 112 -0.86 -11.03 11.74
CA GLU A 112 -0.73 -10.02 12.80
C GLU A 112 -2.09 -9.55 13.30
N ILE A 113 -3.00 -9.20 12.39
CA ILE A 113 -4.36 -8.76 12.73
C ILE A 113 -5.10 -9.85 13.53
N LYS A 114 -5.02 -11.10 13.07
CA LYS A 114 -5.72 -12.23 13.69
C LYS A 114 -5.14 -12.58 15.04
N MET A 115 -3.81 -12.70 15.14
CA MET A 115 -3.12 -13.15 16.36
C MET A 115 -3.34 -12.19 17.53
N PHE A 116 -3.36 -10.89 17.25
CA PHE A 116 -3.43 -9.84 18.27
C PHE A 116 -4.76 -9.08 18.30
N ASN A 117 -5.73 -9.56 17.50
CA ASN A 117 -7.04 -8.91 17.36
C ASN A 117 -6.94 -7.40 17.06
N LEU A 118 -6.02 -7.04 16.15
CA LEU A 118 -5.78 -5.64 15.78
C LEU A 118 -6.87 -5.13 14.82
N ASP A 119 -7.04 -3.82 14.75
CA ASP A 119 -7.91 -3.18 13.77
C ASP A 119 -7.20 -3.00 12.42
N TRP A 120 -5.86 -2.87 12.44
CA TRP A 120 -5.04 -2.83 11.26
C TRP A 120 -3.57 -3.14 11.57
N ALA A 121 -2.84 -3.52 10.53
CA ALA A 121 -1.40 -3.72 10.56
C ALA A 121 -0.77 -3.10 9.31
N TYR A 122 0.55 -2.88 9.34
CA TYR A 122 1.29 -2.40 8.19
C TYR A 122 2.63 -3.11 8.04
N SER A 123 3.09 -3.20 6.79
CA SER A 123 4.43 -3.67 6.45
C SER A 123 5.40 -2.51 6.26
N LEU A 124 6.68 -2.82 6.27
CA LEU A 124 7.72 -1.95 5.72
C LEU A 124 7.85 -2.22 4.21
N ARG A 125 8.64 -1.39 3.51
CA ARG A 125 8.80 -1.49 2.06
C ARG A 125 10.26 -1.67 1.63
N LYS A 126 10.43 -2.34 0.49
CA LYS A 126 11.67 -2.43 -0.26
C LYS A 126 11.63 -1.40 -1.39
N ILE A 127 12.72 -0.76 -1.66
CA ILE A 127 12.83 0.26 -2.69
C ILE A 127 13.47 -0.32 -3.95
N TYR A 128 12.81 -0.10 -5.07
CA TYR A 128 13.25 -0.51 -6.39
C TYR A 128 13.29 0.68 -7.35
N ASP A 129 14.18 0.65 -8.31
CA ASP A 129 14.14 1.61 -9.42
C ASP A 129 12.99 1.31 -10.40
N LYS A 130 12.85 2.15 -11.43
CA LYS A 130 11.83 1.97 -12.47
C LYS A 130 11.93 0.64 -13.22
N ASP A 131 13.11 0.06 -13.31
CA ASP A 131 13.42 -1.18 -14.02
C ASP A 131 13.39 -2.42 -13.09
N LYS A 132 12.89 -2.24 -11.86
CA LYS A 132 12.80 -3.26 -10.79
C LYS A 132 14.16 -3.76 -10.29
N THR A 133 15.19 -2.93 -10.35
CA THR A 133 16.43 -3.21 -9.67
C THR A 133 16.30 -2.83 -8.21
N TYR A 134 16.55 -3.76 -7.29
CA TYR A 134 16.52 -3.51 -5.86
C TYR A 134 17.60 -2.50 -5.46
N ILE A 135 17.19 -1.50 -4.67
CA ILE A 135 18.09 -0.45 -4.15
C ILE A 135 18.41 -0.71 -2.67
N CYS A 136 17.38 -0.73 -1.83
CA CYS A 136 17.54 -0.96 -0.38
C CYS A 136 16.17 -1.25 0.28
N ASP A 137 16.21 -1.72 1.52
CA ASP A 137 15.07 -1.68 2.41
C ASP A 137 14.84 -0.22 2.89
N ASP A 138 13.57 0.22 2.95
CA ASP A 138 13.22 1.52 3.52
C ASP A 138 13.25 1.47 5.05
N ASN A 139 14.30 1.98 5.60
CA ASN A 139 14.45 2.17 7.05
C ASN A 139 14.48 3.65 7.45
N CYS A 140 13.94 4.54 6.61
CA CYS A 140 14.08 5.98 6.83
C CYS A 140 12.81 6.81 6.55
N GLU A 141 11.80 6.26 5.89
CA GLU A 141 10.61 7.06 5.53
C GLU A 141 9.29 6.42 5.96
N SER A 142 8.88 5.26 5.40
CA SER A 142 7.59 4.63 5.68
C SER A 142 7.65 3.73 6.93
N LEU A 143 7.82 4.35 8.08
CA LEU A 143 8.12 3.68 9.35
C LEU A 143 6.96 3.74 10.38
N GLY A 144 5.89 4.46 10.07
CA GLY A 144 4.72 4.61 10.94
C GLY A 144 5.00 5.35 12.23
N ARG A 145 5.26 4.64 13.31
CA ARG A 145 5.46 5.24 14.66
C ARG A 145 6.74 6.05 14.79
N TRP A 146 7.69 5.88 13.89
CA TRP A 146 8.97 6.57 13.88
C TRP A 146 9.00 7.63 12.80
N PRO A 147 9.65 8.77 13.06
CA PRO A 147 9.64 9.89 12.12
C PRO A 147 10.46 9.60 10.85
N VAL A 148 10.09 10.31 9.81
CA VAL A 148 10.87 10.36 8.56
C VAL A 148 12.24 11.01 8.83
N TRP A 149 13.30 10.49 8.24
CA TRP A 149 14.67 10.90 8.54
C TRP A 149 15.00 12.38 8.31
N VAL A 150 14.24 13.05 7.44
CA VAL A 150 14.45 14.48 7.12
C VAL A 150 13.64 15.42 8.03
N ASN A 151 12.68 14.88 8.82
CA ASN A 151 11.83 15.70 9.68
C ASN A 151 11.27 14.86 10.84
N ASP A 152 11.73 15.16 12.05
CA ASP A 152 11.33 14.43 13.27
C ASP A 152 9.84 14.58 13.62
N ASP A 153 9.12 15.54 13.04
CA ASP A 153 7.67 15.73 13.22
C ASP A 153 6.82 15.11 12.08
N ALA A 154 7.46 14.56 11.05
CA ALA A 154 6.78 13.92 9.93
C ALA A 154 6.74 12.42 10.09
N PHE A 155 5.56 11.83 9.87
CA PHE A 155 5.32 10.38 9.95
C PHE A 155 4.63 9.92 8.69
N LEU A 156 4.95 8.73 8.24
CA LEU A 156 4.42 8.14 7.01
C LEU A 156 4.23 6.64 7.17
N ILE A 157 3.14 6.13 6.60
CA ILE A 157 2.99 4.75 6.16
C ILE A 157 2.46 4.82 4.72
N ASP A 158 3.14 4.17 3.81
CA ASP A 158 2.73 4.07 2.40
C ASP A 158 1.34 3.45 2.27
N SER A 159 0.51 3.97 1.36
CA SER A 159 -0.86 3.50 1.13
C SER A 159 -0.95 2.00 0.87
N SER A 160 0.02 1.44 0.16
CA SER A 160 0.09 0.02 -0.17
C SER A 160 0.64 -0.87 0.95
N SER A 161 1.09 -0.27 2.07
CA SER A 161 1.62 -1.02 3.22
C SER A 161 0.55 -1.53 4.18
N TYR A 162 -0.67 -0.99 4.11
CA TYR A 162 -1.73 -1.26 5.09
C TYR A 162 -2.53 -2.53 4.81
N CYS A 163 -2.97 -3.18 5.90
CA CYS A 163 -4.09 -4.11 5.91
C CYS A 163 -5.03 -3.69 7.04
N PHE A 164 -6.31 -3.48 6.73
CA PHE A 164 -7.32 -3.00 7.67
C PHE A 164 -8.41 -4.04 7.89
N LYS A 165 -8.93 -4.17 9.12
CA LYS A 165 -10.27 -4.73 9.30
C LYS A 165 -11.29 -3.85 8.59
N THR A 166 -12.21 -4.45 7.87
CA THR A 166 -13.22 -3.73 7.09
C THR A 166 -14.08 -2.82 7.95
N GLU A 167 -14.46 -3.26 9.14
CA GLU A 167 -15.22 -2.44 10.09
C GLU A 167 -14.47 -1.19 10.56
N PHE A 168 -13.14 -1.24 10.60
CA PHE A 168 -12.31 -0.08 10.95
C PHE A 168 -12.20 0.88 9.77
N ILE A 169 -11.79 0.39 8.59
CA ILE A 169 -11.59 1.26 7.43
C ILE A 169 -12.88 1.95 6.97
N ARG A 170 -14.05 1.32 7.16
CA ARG A 170 -15.35 1.97 6.91
C ARG A 170 -15.57 3.23 7.73
N LYS A 171 -15.02 3.31 8.94
CA LYS A 171 -15.15 4.49 9.81
C LYS A 171 -14.21 5.64 9.40
N VAL A 172 -13.04 5.31 8.85
CA VAL A 172 -11.97 6.29 8.62
C VAL A 172 -11.61 6.47 7.15
N GLY A 173 -12.06 5.58 6.26
CA GLY A 173 -11.66 5.52 4.85
C GLY A 173 -11.94 6.81 4.06
N HIS A 174 -12.98 7.58 4.43
CA HIS A 174 -13.26 8.88 3.82
C HIS A 174 -12.09 9.87 3.94
N THR A 175 -11.16 9.67 4.87
CA THR A 175 -9.98 10.55 5.04
C THR A 175 -8.95 10.38 3.94
N TRP A 176 -9.05 9.33 3.10
CA TRP A 176 -8.26 9.17 1.89
C TRP A 176 -8.62 10.18 0.79
N ASP A 177 -9.81 10.82 0.82
CA ASP A 177 -10.20 11.83 -0.18
C ASP A 177 -9.34 13.09 -0.03
N TRP A 178 -8.10 12.99 -0.50
CA TRP A 178 -7.10 14.03 -0.51
C TRP A 178 -6.16 13.86 -1.72
N GLY A 179 -5.48 14.95 -2.08
CA GLY A 179 -4.47 14.95 -3.13
C GLY A 179 -3.12 14.38 -2.67
N TRP A 180 -2.05 14.94 -3.17
CA TRP A 180 -0.69 14.56 -2.79
C TRP A 180 -0.48 14.57 -1.27
N GLY A 181 0.16 13.54 -0.74
CA GLY A 181 0.39 13.38 0.70
C GLY A 181 -0.81 12.83 1.48
N ALA A 182 -1.79 12.23 0.80
CA ALA A 182 -2.94 11.59 1.46
C ALA A 182 -2.54 10.52 2.47
N ASP A 183 -1.48 9.79 2.21
CA ASP A 183 -0.88 8.78 3.08
C ASP A 183 -0.41 9.36 4.43
N ARG A 184 0.33 10.48 4.40
CA ARG A 184 0.76 11.20 5.61
C ARG A 184 -0.43 11.74 6.38
N ARG A 185 -1.39 12.33 5.65
CA ARG A 185 -2.62 12.86 6.25
C ARG A 185 -3.45 11.76 6.89
N PHE A 186 -3.66 10.64 6.21
CA PHE A 186 -4.41 9.51 6.72
C PHE A 186 -3.79 9.00 8.03
N TYR A 187 -2.48 8.72 8.02
CA TYR A 187 -1.79 8.24 9.20
C TYR A 187 -1.87 9.24 10.37
N THR A 188 -1.63 10.53 10.11
CA THR A 188 -1.76 11.59 11.13
C THR A 188 -3.17 11.67 11.69
N MET A 189 -4.19 11.56 10.82
CA MET A 189 -5.59 11.57 11.26
C MET A 189 -5.88 10.41 12.21
N VAL A 190 -5.49 9.18 11.83
CA VAL A 190 -5.73 7.99 12.64
C VAL A 190 -4.95 8.05 13.95
N LYS A 191 -3.68 8.42 13.92
CA LYS A 191 -2.80 8.48 15.09
C LYS A 191 -3.18 9.61 16.04
N ASP A 192 -3.27 10.84 15.56
CA ASP A 192 -3.30 12.04 16.41
C ASP A 192 -4.74 12.51 16.69
N LYS A 193 -5.63 12.46 15.70
CA LYS A 193 -7.01 12.94 15.86
C LYS A 193 -7.90 11.88 16.49
N LEU A 194 -7.81 10.64 16.03
CA LEU A 194 -8.58 9.53 16.60
C LEU A 194 -7.88 8.86 17.79
N LYS A 195 -6.60 9.15 18.02
CA LYS A 195 -5.74 8.54 19.06
C LYS A 195 -5.80 7.01 19.03
N HIS A 196 -5.91 6.47 17.80
CA HIS A 196 -6.07 5.03 17.62
C HIS A 196 -4.75 4.31 17.89
N GLN A 197 -4.76 3.27 18.71
CA GLN A 197 -3.58 2.54 19.16
C GLN A 197 -3.62 1.02 18.86
N ASN A 198 -4.77 0.50 18.39
CA ASN A 198 -4.93 -0.94 18.16
C ASN A 198 -4.36 -1.37 16.79
N TYR A 199 -3.05 -1.17 16.60
CA TYR A 199 -2.34 -1.54 15.38
C TYR A 199 -0.87 -1.86 15.65
N THR A 200 -0.23 -2.53 14.67
CA THR A 200 1.21 -2.81 14.75
C THR A 200 1.89 -2.79 13.37
N SER A 201 3.22 -2.65 13.38
CA SER A 201 4.07 -3.00 12.25
C SER A 201 4.34 -4.50 12.25
N THR A 202 4.41 -5.12 11.08
CA THR A 202 4.92 -6.50 10.94
C THR A 202 6.44 -6.56 11.15
N GLY A 203 7.13 -5.43 11.06
CA GLY A 203 8.60 -5.34 11.06
C GLY A 203 9.27 -6.00 9.85
N LYS A 204 8.49 -6.35 8.82
CA LYS A 204 8.98 -7.01 7.60
C LYS A 204 8.78 -6.14 6.38
N HIS A 205 9.81 -6.07 5.51
CA HIS A 205 9.78 -5.35 4.24
C HIS A 205 9.16 -6.24 3.17
N THR A 206 7.83 -6.14 3.02
CA THR A 206 7.07 -7.00 2.10
C THR A 206 6.29 -6.25 1.03
N LEU A 207 6.21 -4.92 1.12
CA LEU A 207 5.80 -4.07 0.00
C LEU A 207 7.03 -3.75 -0.86
N CYS A 208 6.93 -3.93 -2.17
CA CYS A 208 7.92 -3.52 -3.15
C CYS A 208 7.48 -2.21 -3.81
N TYR A 209 8.19 -1.13 -3.49
CA TYR A 209 7.88 0.22 -3.94
C TYR A 209 8.78 0.61 -5.12
N ARG A 210 8.16 0.98 -6.24
CA ARG A 210 8.84 1.42 -7.45
C ARG A 210 9.03 2.93 -7.45
N LEU A 211 10.25 3.36 -7.69
CA LEU A 211 10.58 4.78 -7.88
C LEU A 211 10.24 5.25 -9.30
N GLY A 212 10.01 6.56 -9.45
CA GLY A 212 9.85 7.20 -10.76
C GLY A 212 8.42 7.22 -11.30
N GLY A 213 7.41 6.84 -10.51
CA GLY A 213 6.00 6.87 -10.93
C GLY A 213 5.44 8.29 -11.11
N ASN A 214 6.01 9.31 -10.43
CA ASN A 214 5.53 10.69 -10.48
C ASN A 214 6.68 11.70 -10.56
N GLU A 215 6.45 12.84 -11.23
CA GLU A 215 7.35 14.00 -11.15
C GLU A 215 7.46 14.48 -9.69
N GLY A 216 8.69 14.68 -9.20
CA GLY A 216 8.95 15.09 -7.81
C GLY A 216 8.96 13.95 -6.80
N SER A 217 8.89 12.69 -7.24
CA SER A 217 9.13 11.53 -6.36
C SER A 217 10.56 11.53 -5.81
N VAL A 218 10.73 11.00 -4.61
CA VAL A 218 12.05 10.78 -3.99
C VAL A 218 12.91 9.85 -4.85
N THR A 219 14.21 10.03 -4.79
CA THR A 219 15.18 9.25 -5.56
C THR A 219 15.76 8.09 -4.76
N GLY A 220 16.47 7.16 -5.41
CA GLY A 220 17.19 6.09 -4.71
C GLY A 220 18.21 6.63 -3.70
N ASP A 221 18.90 7.70 -4.04
CA ASP A 221 19.89 8.33 -3.15
C ASP A 221 19.26 8.87 -1.85
N PHE A 222 18.00 9.35 -1.91
CA PHE A 222 17.27 9.76 -0.71
C PHE A 222 17.16 8.62 0.31
N PHE A 223 16.86 7.42 -0.14
CA PHE A 223 16.73 6.25 0.74
C PHE A 223 18.08 5.73 1.21
N VAL A 224 19.09 5.71 0.34
CA VAL A 224 20.45 5.27 0.69
C VAL A 224 21.05 6.20 1.76
N GLU A 225 20.95 7.51 1.55
CA GLU A 225 21.43 8.51 2.52
C GLU A 225 20.61 8.47 3.82
N GLY A 226 19.28 8.41 3.72
CA GLY A 226 18.39 8.33 4.87
C GLY A 226 18.67 7.11 5.73
N ASN A 227 18.80 5.94 5.11
CA ASN A 227 19.13 4.70 5.81
C ASN A 227 20.46 4.79 6.56
N LYS A 228 21.49 5.42 5.94
CA LYS A 228 22.78 5.63 6.59
C LYS A 228 22.63 6.48 7.85
N LYS A 229 21.98 7.65 7.75
CA LYS A 229 21.75 8.57 8.88
C LYS A 229 20.93 7.93 9.99
N ILE A 230 19.89 7.19 9.64
CA ILE A 230 19.04 6.48 10.61
C ILE A 230 19.84 5.36 11.30
N THR A 231 20.63 4.58 10.56
CA THR A 231 21.48 3.53 11.13
C THR A 231 22.49 4.13 12.15
N GLU A 232 23.06 5.27 11.84
CA GLU A 232 23.95 6.02 12.75
C GLU A 232 23.17 6.51 13.99
N LYS A 233 21.99 7.16 13.81
CA LYS A 233 21.11 7.68 14.89
C LYS A 233 20.72 6.58 15.87
N TYR A 234 20.36 5.39 15.38
CA TYR A 234 19.92 4.25 16.20
C TYR A 234 21.05 3.25 16.51
N LYS A 235 22.31 3.57 16.17
CA LYS A 235 23.50 2.73 16.43
C LYS A 235 23.32 1.29 15.92
N GLY A 236 22.70 1.15 14.74
CA GLY A 236 22.43 -0.14 14.07
C GLY A 236 21.27 -0.94 14.67
N LYS A 237 20.60 -0.47 15.72
CA LYS A 237 19.46 -1.15 16.33
C LYS A 237 18.16 -0.48 15.88
N LEU A 238 17.59 -0.93 14.78
CA LEU A 238 16.38 -0.36 14.20
C LEU A 238 15.13 -0.92 14.90
N PRO A 239 14.38 -0.11 15.68
CA PRO A 239 13.31 -0.62 16.55
C PRO A 239 12.07 -1.10 15.78
N TRP A 240 11.96 -0.81 14.49
CA TRP A 240 10.86 -1.27 13.62
C TRP A 240 11.17 -2.56 12.88
N VAL A 241 12.41 -3.03 12.85
CA VAL A 241 12.80 -4.27 12.17
C VAL A 241 12.60 -5.45 13.10
N GLY A 242 11.93 -6.49 12.63
CA GLY A 242 11.70 -7.72 13.40
C GLY A 242 10.39 -7.75 14.19
N GLY A 243 9.59 -6.70 14.14
CA GLY A 243 8.28 -6.62 14.78
C GLY A 243 8.33 -6.35 16.30
N ARG A 244 7.47 -5.39 16.80
CA ARG A 244 7.20 -4.93 18.17
C ARG A 244 8.31 -4.22 18.90
#